data_eb605f8666511f2ed6fdd564428d6651
#
_entry.id   eb605f8666511f2ed6fdd564428d6651
#
_cell.length_a   1.000
_cell.length_b   1.000
_cell.length_c   1.000
_cell.angle_alpha   90.00
_cell.angle_beta   90.00
_cell.angle_gamma   90.00
#
_symmetry.space_group_name_H-M   'P 1'
#
loop_
_entity.id
_entity.type
_entity.pdbx_description
1 polymer ?
#
loop_
_entity_poly.entity_id
_entity_poly.type
_entity_poly.pdbx_seq_one_letter_code
_entity_poly.pdbx_strand_id
1 'polypeptide(L)'
;MKEKINVFEYSKEILEALKNGILITTKFKDKVNTMSVSWGALGIEWAKPVFTVYVREHRFTKYLLDNNPEFTVNITSGDFNKKIIGIAGTKSGHDTDKIKELGLTLEEPETISVPGIKELPLTLECRVVYSQKQDSKMILPEYNKTFYPQDVDSSFHGANRDYHTMYFGEI
;
A
#
# COMPACT_ATOMS: atom_id res chain seq x y z
N MET A 1 23.65 0.44 -3.64
CA MET A 1 23.40 0.26 -5.10
C MET A 1 22.20 -0.67 -5.21
N LYS A 2 21.17 -0.28 -5.94
CA LYS A 2 20.01 -1.14 -6.19
C LYS A 2 20.37 -2.25 -7.18
N GLU A 3 19.78 -3.41 -7.01
CA GLU A 3 19.89 -4.54 -7.92
C GLU A 3 18.50 -4.95 -8.39
N LYS A 4 18.35 -5.12 -9.71
CA LYS A 4 17.11 -5.61 -10.28
C LYS A 4 16.98 -7.11 -10.02
N ILE A 5 15.88 -7.52 -9.46
CA ILE A 5 15.60 -8.89 -9.09
C ILE A 5 14.43 -9.49 -9.88
N ASN A 6 14.33 -10.81 -9.85
CA ASN A 6 13.13 -11.52 -10.29
C ASN A 6 12.14 -11.61 -9.12
N VAL A 7 11.03 -10.90 -9.20
CA VAL A 7 10.02 -10.84 -8.12
C VAL A 7 9.50 -12.21 -7.68
N PHE A 8 9.46 -13.19 -8.57
CA PHE A 8 8.95 -14.54 -8.25
C PHE A 8 9.86 -15.29 -7.26
N GLU A 9 11.15 -15.01 -7.25
CA GLU A 9 12.11 -15.62 -6.31
C GLU A 9 11.89 -15.12 -4.88
N TYR A 10 11.26 -13.94 -4.73
CA TYR A 10 10.95 -13.28 -3.45
C TYR A 10 9.48 -13.42 -3.05
N SER A 11 8.68 -14.19 -3.79
CA SER A 11 7.22 -14.27 -3.58
C SER A 11 6.83 -14.71 -2.16
N LYS A 12 7.55 -15.66 -1.59
CA LYS A 12 7.34 -16.13 -0.22
C LYS A 12 7.59 -14.98 0.78
N GLU A 13 8.72 -14.30 0.67
CA GLU A 13 9.09 -13.19 1.56
C GLU A 13 8.07 -12.06 1.48
N ILE A 14 7.65 -11.68 0.28
CA ILE A 14 6.65 -10.64 0.03
C ILE A 14 5.32 -10.99 0.71
N LEU A 15 4.84 -12.22 0.55
CA LEU A 15 3.56 -12.66 1.13
C LEU A 15 3.63 -12.80 2.66
N GLU A 16 4.74 -13.26 3.22
CA GLU A 16 4.96 -13.33 4.67
C GLU A 16 5.02 -11.92 5.27
N ALA A 17 5.72 -10.99 4.62
CA ALA A 17 5.75 -9.60 5.05
C ALA A 17 4.38 -8.93 4.96
N LEU A 18 3.64 -9.13 3.87
CA LEU A 18 2.29 -8.60 3.68
C LEU A 18 1.35 -8.99 4.83
N LYS A 19 1.40 -10.23 5.28
CA LYS A 19 0.61 -10.72 6.42
C LYS A 19 0.88 -9.92 7.71
N ASN A 20 2.10 -9.45 7.89
CA ASN A 20 2.53 -8.70 9.07
C ASN A 20 2.45 -7.18 8.89
N GLY A 21 2.19 -6.73 7.68
CA GLY A 21 2.13 -5.33 7.28
C GLY A 21 3.37 -4.89 6.49
N ILE A 22 3.12 -4.31 5.33
CA ILE A 22 4.11 -3.68 4.46
C ILE A 22 3.80 -2.21 4.28
N LEU A 23 4.73 -1.43 3.72
CA LEU A 23 4.51 -0.03 3.43
C LEU A 23 4.22 0.20 1.94
N ILE A 24 3.12 0.88 1.65
CA ILE A 24 2.80 1.40 0.32
C ILE A 24 3.12 2.88 0.29
N THR A 25 4.01 3.29 -0.61
CA THR A 25 4.31 4.71 -0.82
C THR A 25 3.67 5.20 -2.10
N THR A 26 3.13 6.41 -2.05
CA THR A 26 2.46 7.10 -3.16
C THR A 26 2.92 8.54 -3.22
N LYS A 27 2.84 9.16 -4.40
CA LYS A 27 3.28 10.53 -4.62
C LYS A 27 2.36 11.23 -5.61
N PHE A 28 2.01 12.47 -5.31
CA PHE A 28 1.40 13.37 -6.29
C PHE A 28 1.93 14.79 -6.06
N LYS A 29 2.47 15.41 -7.10
CA LYS A 29 3.23 16.66 -7.02
C LYS A 29 4.39 16.51 -6.03
N ASP A 30 4.49 17.42 -5.08
CA ASP A 30 5.50 17.45 -4.00
C ASP A 30 5.10 16.63 -2.75
N LYS A 31 3.89 16.04 -2.75
CA LYS A 31 3.40 15.23 -1.62
C LYS A 31 3.76 13.77 -1.79
N VAL A 32 4.53 13.27 -0.85
CA VAL A 32 4.82 11.83 -0.70
C VAL A 32 4.15 11.34 0.57
N ASN A 33 3.50 10.19 0.50
CA ASN A 33 2.86 9.57 1.64
C ASN A 33 3.14 8.08 1.67
N THR A 34 3.33 7.53 2.86
CA THR A 34 3.37 6.09 3.08
C THR A 34 2.26 5.64 4.02
N MET A 35 1.72 4.45 3.80
CA MET A 35 0.78 3.82 4.73
C MET A 35 1.05 2.33 4.83
N SER A 36 0.70 1.74 5.96
CA SER A 36 0.76 0.28 6.10
C SER A 36 -0.46 -0.39 5.51
N VAL A 37 -0.22 -1.53 4.88
CA VAL A 37 -1.26 -2.45 4.40
C VAL A 37 -0.90 -3.88 4.76
N SER A 38 -1.90 -4.71 5.02
CA SER A 38 -1.77 -6.15 5.22
C SER A 38 -2.69 -6.96 4.30
N TRP A 39 -3.34 -6.29 3.37
CA TRP A 39 -4.18 -6.89 2.34
C TRP A 39 -3.64 -6.55 0.96
N GLY A 40 -3.43 -7.58 0.17
CA GLY A 40 -2.90 -7.47 -1.18
C GLY A 40 -2.78 -8.84 -1.83
N ALA A 41 -2.33 -8.86 -3.07
CA ALA A 41 -2.05 -10.08 -3.79
C ALA A 41 -0.84 -9.87 -4.71
N LEU A 42 0.01 -10.88 -4.80
CA LEU A 42 1.05 -10.98 -5.82
C LEU A 42 0.64 -12.07 -6.80
N GLY A 43 0.63 -11.77 -8.08
CA GLY A 43 0.20 -12.73 -9.09
C GLY A 43 0.65 -12.35 -10.48
N ILE A 44 0.01 -13.01 -11.46
CA ILE A 44 0.24 -12.78 -12.89
C ILE A 44 -1.09 -12.39 -13.51
N GLU A 45 -1.13 -11.26 -14.20
CA GLU A 45 -2.25 -10.85 -15.03
C GLU A 45 -1.71 -10.20 -16.31
N TRP A 46 -2.39 -10.39 -17.44
CA TRP A 46 -1.91 -9.97 -18.77
C TRP A 46 -0.47 -10.40 -19.08
N ALA A 47 -0.10 -11.62 -18.64
CA ALA A 47 1.25 -12.18 -18.75
C ALA A 47 2.35 -11.31 -18.09
N LYS A 48 2.01 -10.50 -17.09
CA LYS A 48 2.91 -9.63 -16.33
C LYS A 48 2.83 -9.92 -14.84
N PRO A 49 3.93 -9.74 -14.09
CA PRO A 49 3.85 -9.74 -12.64
C PRO A 49 3.05 -8.52 -12.17
N VAL A 50 2.08 -8.77 -11.30
CA VAL A 50 1.18 -7.73 -10.78
C VAL A 50 1.12 -7.82 -9.26
N PHE A 51 1.21 -6.67 -8.60
CA PHE A 51 0.87 -6.53 -7.19
C PHE A 51 -0.44 -5.77 -7.06
N THR A 52 -1.45 -6.39 -6.45
CA THR A 52 -2.73 -5.75 -6.19
C THR A 52 -2.75 -5.22 -4.77
N VAL A 53 -3.03 -3.93 -4.60
CA VAL A 53 -3.21 -3.28 -3.29
C VAL A 53 -4.66 -2.84 -3.09
N TYR A 54 -5.16 -2.97 -1.87
CA TYR A 54 -6.50 -2.57 -1.47
C TYR A 54 -6.42 -1.30 -0.62
N VAL A 55 -7.00 -0.21 -1.10
CA VAL A 55 -6.96 1.11 -0.44
C VAL A 55 -8.36 1.57 -0.13
N ARG A 56 -8.66 1.86 1.16
CA ARG A 56 -9.98 2.37 1.57
C ARG A 56 -10.25 3.75 1.00
N GLU A 57 -11.51 4.04 0.69
CA GLU A 57 -11.97 5.25 0.01
C GLU A 57 -11.52 6.55 0.68
N HIS A 58 -11.51 6.62 2.02
CA HIS A 58 -11.14 7.83 2.76
C HIS A 58 -9.62 8.00 2.99
N ARG A 59 -8.78 7.05 2.56
CA ARG A 59 -7.33 7.16 2.77
C ARG A 59 -6.70 8.20 1.86
N PHE A 60 -5.80 9.02 2.41
CA PHE A 60 -5.04 10.00 1.64
C PHE A 60 -4.23 9.36 0.49
N THR A 61 -3.76 8.13 0.70
CA THR A 61 -3.13 7.30 -0.34
C THR A 61 -4.00 7.14 -1.58
N LYS A 62 -5.34 6.98 -1.41
CA LYS A 62 -6.26 6.89 -2.55
C LYS A 62 -6.26 8.18 -3.37
N TYR A 63 -6.35 9.33 -2.72
CA TYR A 63 -6.27 10.62 -3.40
C TYR A 63 -4.98 10.75 -4.23
N LEU A 64 -3.83 10.32 -3.68
CA LEU A 64 -2.56 10.37 -4.42
C LEU A 64 -2.56 9.40 -5.61
N LEU A 65 -3.05 8.16 -5.43
CA LEU A 65 -3.13 7.14 -6.49
C LEU A 65 -4.07 7.53 -7.63
N ASP A 66 -5.20 8.17 -7.32
CA ASP A 66 -6.16 8.62 -8.33
C ASP A 66 -5.60 9.77 -9.19
N ASN A 67 -4.59 10.50 -8.68
CA ASN A 67 -3.94 11.61 -9.38
C ASN A 67 -2.57 11.26 -9.99
N ASN A 68 -1.91 10.23 -9.46
CA ASN A 68 -0.68 9.66 -10.02
C ASN A 68 -0.75 8.13 -9.85
N PRO A 69 -1.07 7.38 -10.91
CA PRO A 69 -1.33 5.96 -10.86
C PRO A 69 -0.06 5.10 -10.73
N GLU A 70 0.80 5.46 -9.78
CA GLU A 70 2.05 4.78 -9.46
C GLU A 70 2.19 4.61 -7.95
N PHE A 71 2.82 3.52 -7.53
CA PHE A 71 3.14 3.28 -6.12
C PHE A 71 4.35 2.37 -5.96
N THR A 72 5.00 2.45 -4.82
CA THR A 72 6.00 1.46 -4.42
C THR A 72 5.46 0.58 -3.30
N VAL A 73 5.80 -0.71 -3.36
CA VAL A 73 5.59 -1.68 -2.28
C VAL A 73 6.91 -1.90 -1.59
N ASN A 74 7.02 -1.49 -0.33
CA ASN A 74 8.25 -1.58 0.44
C ASN A 74 8.10 -2.69 1.47
N ILE A 75 8.89 -3.75 1.30
CA ILE A 75 8.75 -5.01 2.04
C ILE A 75 9.45 -4.91 3.39
N THR A 76 8.67 -5.08 4.44
CA THR A 76 9.13 -5.02 5.82
C THR A 76 9.67 -6.38 6.26
N SER A 77 10.91 -6.68 5.91
CA SER A 77 11.59 -7.91 6.32
C SER A 77 12.69 -7.64 7.35
N GLY A 78 13.15 -8.70 8.01
CA GLY A 78 14.21 -8.61 9.00
C GLY A 78 13.84 -7.82 10.27
N ASP A 79 14.77 -7.04 10.78
CA ASP A 79 14.65 -6.30 12.05
C ASP A 79 13.90 -4.96 11.93
N PHE A 80 13.08 -4.80 10.90
CA PHE A 80 12.33 -3.55 10.72
C PHE A 80 11.45 -3.23 11.93
N ASN A 81 11.48 -1.96 12.35
CA ASN A 81 10.74 -1.51 13.53
C ASN A 81 9.22 -1.56 13.32
N LYS A 82 8.57 -2.57 13.88
CA LYS A 82 7.12 -2.79 13.77
C LYS A 82 6.25 -1.62 14.26
N LYS A 83 6.78 -0.72 15.11
CA LYS A 83 6.06 0.49 15.53
C LYS A 83 5.79 1.42 14.35
N ILE A 84 6.67 1.43 13.34
CA ILE A 84 6.49 2.22 12.11
C ILE A 84 5.24 1.77 11.36
N ILE A 85 5.00 0.46 11.27
CA ILE A 85 3.79 -0.10 10.64
C ILE A 85 2.52 0.41 11.32
N GLY A 86 2.48 0.38 12.66
CA GLY A 86 1.34 0.88 13.43
C GLY A 86 1.07 2.37 13.17
N ILE A 87 2.09 3.20 13.26
CA ILE A 87 1.96 4.66 13.05
C ILE A 87 1.59 4.96 11.60
N ALA A 88 2.22 4.31 10.62
CA ALA A 88 1.90 4.49 9.20
C ALA A 88 0.45 4.12 8.86
N GLY A 89 -0.17 3.18 9.60
CA GLY A 89 -1.55 2.74 9.42
C GLY A 89 -2.59 3.59 10.14
N THR A 90 -2.22 4.23 11.27
CA THR A 90 -3.18 4.93 12.14
C THR A 90 -3.23 6.45 11.92
N LYS A 91 -2.16 7.08 11.45
CA LYS A 91 -2.12 8.51 11.15
C LYS A 91 -2.51 8.80 9.70
N SER A 92 -3.17 9.95 9.49
CA SER A 92 -3.48 10.44 8.14
C SER A 92 -2.30 11.20 7.55
N GLY A 93 -1.90 10.87 6.33
CA GLY A 93 -0.93 11.64 5.55
C GLY A 93 -1.45 12.99 5.08
N HIS A 94 -2.75 13.26 5.25
CA HIS A 94 -3.33 14.58 5.02
C HIS A 94 -2.87 15.58 6.07
N ASP A 95 -2.76 15.14 7.33
CA ASP A 95 -2.50 16.01 8.48
C ASP A 95 -1.04 15.94 8.95
N THR A 96 -0.30 14.90 8.53
CA THR A 96 1.02 14.59 9.06
C THR A 96 1.97 14.16 7.94
N ASP A 97 3.17 14.72 7.94
CA ASP A 97 4.28 14.21 7.14
C ASP A 97 4.85 12.93 7.79
N LYS A 98 4.30 11.80 7.39
CA LYS A 98 4.68 10.50 7.97
C LYS A 98 6.10 10.09 7.65
N ILE A 99 6.65 10.50 6.53
CA ILE A 99 8.05 10.21 6.16
C ILE A 99 8.98 10.84 7.21
N LYS A 100 8.79 12.14 7.45
CA LYS A 100 9.57 12.89 8.43
C LYS A 100 9.35 12.40 9.86
N GLU A 101 8.09 12.20 10.25
CA GLU A 101 7.75 11.77 11.61
C GLU A 101 8.33 10.39 11.97
N LEU A 102 8.34 9.48 10.99
CA LEU A 102 8.85 8.12 11.16
C LEU A 102 10.38 8.03 10.96
N GLY A 103 11.03 9.13 10.58
CA GLY A 103 12.46 9.16 10.28
C GLY A 103 12.85 8.28 9.09
N LEU A 104 11.94 8.15 8.10
CA LEU A 104 12.18 7.36 6.90
C LEU A 104 12.96 8.17 5.86
N THR A 105 13.85 7.51 5.15
CA THR A 105 14.61 8.07 4.05
C THR A 105 14.00 7.62 2.72
N LEU A 106 13.66 8.58 1.87
CA LEU A 106 13.19 8.28 0.52
C LEU A 106 14.38 7.84 -0.35
N GLU A 107 14.15 6.84 -1.17
CA GLU A 107 15.10 6.37 -2.17
C GLU A 107 14.53 6.56 -3.57
N GLU A 108 15.34 7.18 -4.46
CA GLU A 108 14.92 7.47 -5.82
C GLU A 108 14.51 6.21 -6.59
N PRO A 109 13.39 6.27 -7.31
CA PRO A 109 12.90 5.15 -8.12
C PRO A 109 13.75 4.97 -9.39
N GLU A 110 13.67 3.78 -10.01
CA GLU A 110 14.33 3.46 -11.28
C GLU A 110 13.39 3.58 -12.49
N THR A 111 12.10 3.22 -12.33
CA THR A 111 11.17 3.03 -13.46
C THR A 111 9.90 3.89 -13.38
N ILE A 112 9.58 4.40 -12.20
CA ILE A 112 8.37 5.20 -11.93
C ILE A 112 8.75 6.54 -11.28
N SER A 113 7.78 7.36 -10.89
CA SER A 113 8.02 8.66 -10.22
C SER A 113 7.93 8.61 -8.69
N VAL A 114 7.52 7.47 -8.12
CA VAL A 114 7.25 7.32 -6.69
C VAL A 114 8.45 6.68 -6.00
N PRO A 115 9.04 7.33 -4.96
CA PRO A 115 10.21 6.82 -4.28
C PRO A 115 9.92 5.57 -3.45
N GLY A 116 10.97 4.76 -3.24
CA GLY A 116 11.01 3.70 -2.25
C GLY A 116 11.38 4.22 -0.85
N ILE A 117 11.50 3.28 0.10
CA ILE A 117 11.97 3.52 1.47
C ILE A 117 13.33 2.84 1.63
N LYS A 118 14.36 3.64 1.84
CA LYS A 118 15.77 3.19 1.84
C LYS A 118 16.08 2.17 2.94
N GLU A 119 15.39 2.27 4.08
CA GLU A 119 15.57 1.36 5.21
C GLU A 119 15.02 -0.05 4.96
N LEU A 120 14.29 -0.25 3.86
CA LEU A 120 13.67 -1.53 3.51
C LEU A 120 14.42 -2.18 2.34
N PRO A 121 14.79 -3.47 2.47
CA PRO A 121 15.72 -4.11 1.55
C PRO A 121 15.11 -4.42 0.17
N LEU A 122 13.79 -4.52 0.08
CA LEU A 122 13.09 -4.91 -1.13
C LEU A 122 11.95 -3.96 -1.44
N THR A 123 12.00 -3.36 -2.65
CA THR A 123 10.96 -2.46 -3.14
C THR A 123 10.45 -2.94 -4.50
N LEU A 124 9.12 -3.01 -4.65
CA LEU A 124 8.47 -3.21 -5.95
C LEU A 124 8.02 -1.84 -6.45
N GLU A 125 8.43 -1.48 -7.66
CA GLU A 125 7.96 -0.29 -8.36
C GLU A 125 6.77 -0.68 -9.23
N CYS A 126 5.61 -0.08 -8.99
CA CYS A 126 4.34 -0.51 -9.56
C CYS A 126 3.65 0.62 -10.31
N ARG A 127 3.27 0.37 -11.58
CA ARG A 127 2.39 1.24 -12.36
C ARG A 127 0.99 0.66 -12.41
N VAL A 128 -0.01 1.42 -11.98
CA VAL A 128 -1.42 0.98 -12.02
C VAL A 128 -1.87 0.80 -13.46
N VAL A 129 -2.29 -0.40 -13.80
CA VAL A 129 -2.81 -0.77 -15.12
C VAL A 129 -4.32 -0.97 -15.12
N TYR A 130 -4.90 -1.22 -13.94
CA TYR A 130 -6.34 -1.35 -13.74
C TYR A 130 -6.70 -0.99 -12.30
N SER A 131 -7.89 -0.43 -12.10
CA SER A 131 -8.43 -0.20 -10.76
C SER A 131 -9.94 -0.45 -10.75
N GLN A 132 -10.44 -0.96 -9.64
CA GLN A 132 -11.86 -1.23 -9.44
C GLN A 132 -12.26 -1.03 -7.99
N LYS A 133 -13.33 -0.27 -7.77
CA LYS A 133 -14.00 -0.19 -6.48
C LYS A 133 -14.70 -1.49 -6.15
N GLN A 134 -14.57 -1.97 -4.92
CA GLN A 134 -15.32 -3.14 -4.46
C GLN A 134 -16.82 -2.87 -4.48
N ASP A 135 -17.59 -3.79 -5.04
CA ASP A 135 -19.04 -3.82 -4.91
C ASP A 135 -19.44 -4.57 -3.61
N SER A 136 -20.01 -3.84 -2.67
CA SER A 136 -20.43 -4.38 -1.38
C SER A 136 -21.43 -5.54 -1.51
N LYS A 137 -22.23 -5.57 -2.57
CA LYS A 137 -23.21 -6.64 -2.83
C LYS A 137 -22.57 -7.96 -3.24
N MET A 138 -21.32 -7.91 -3.72
CA MET A 138 -20.56 -9.08 -4.14
C MET A 138 -19.71 -9.68 -3.01
N ILE A 139 -19.66 -9.01 -1.85
CA ILE A 139 -18.90 -9.48 -0.68
C ILE A 139 -19.85 -10.34 0.18
N LEU A 140 -19.38 -11.51 0.61
CA LEU A 140 -20.17 -12.38 1.50
C LEU A 140 -20.59 -11.62 2.77
N PRO A 141 -21.82 -11.81 3.26
CA PRO A 141 -22.36 -11.04 4.39
C PRO A 141 -21.52 -11.08 5.66
N GLU A 142 -20.92 -12.23 5.98
CA GLU A 142 -20.04 -12.38 7.13
C GLU A 142 -18.76 -11.52 7.02
N TYR A 143 -18.19 -11.38 5.84
CA TYR A 143 -17.03 -10.52 5.60
C TYR A 143 -17.42 -9.05 5.61
N ASN A 144 -18.57 -8.69 5.03
CA ASN A 144 -19.09 -7.33 5.14
C ASN A 144 -19.25 -6.91 6.61
N LYS A 145 -19.90 -7.75 7.42
CA LYS A 145 -20.12 -7.47 8.84
C LYS A 145 -18.81 -7.35 9.61
N THR A 146 -17.83 -8.20 9.33
CA THR A 146 -16.57 -8.26 10.08
C THR A 146 -15.61 -7.14 9.70
N PHE A 147 -15.47 -6.87 8.40
CA PHE A 147 -14.40 -6.00 7.88
C PHE A 147 -14.87 -4.64 7.41
N TYR A 148 -16.21 -4.45 7.28
CA TYR A 148 -16.84 -3.20 6.83
C TYR A 148 -18.03 -2.83 7.70
N PRO A 149 -17.89 -2.78 9.05
CA PRO A 149 -19.00 -2.46 9.93
C PRO A 149 -19.54 -1.07 9.63
N GLN A 150 -20.87 -0.94 9.44
CA GLN A 150 -21.53 0.31 9.07
C GLN A 150 -22.03 1.10 10.29
N ASP A 151 -22.04 0.49 11.45
CA ASP A 151 -22.49 1.00 12.75
C ASP A 151 -21.36 1.67 13.58
N VAL A 152 -20.19 1.84 12.98
CA VAL A 152 -19.06 2.53 13.63
C VAL A 152 -19.00 3.99 13.22
N ASP A 153 -18.47 4.84 14.12
CA ASP A 153 -18.22 6.23 13.83
C ASP A 153 -17.15 6.36 12.72
N SER A 154 -17.46 7.16 11.70
CA SER A 154 -16.57 7.48 10.59
C SER A 154 -15.80 8.79 10.78
N SER A 155 -15.96 9.49 11.89
CA SER A 155 -15.32 10.78 12.16
C SER A 155 -13.80 10.64 12.37
N PHE A 156 -13.32 9.46 12.74
CA PHE A 156 -11.89 9.20 12.91
C PHE A 156 -11.36 8.32 11.78
N HIS A 157 -10.10 8.57 11.44
CA HIS A 157 -9.39 7.89 10.32
C HIS A 157 -9.22 6.35 10.49
N GLY A 158 -9.30 5.82 11.72
CA GLY A 158 -9.29 4.38 11.98
C GLY A 158 -10.61 3.66 11.75
N ALA A 159 -11.72 4.36 11.45
CA ALA A 159 -13.00 3.72 11.17
C ALA A 159 -12.92 2.84 9.91
N ASN A 160 -13.34 1.59 10.02
CA ASN A 160 -13.21 0.59 8.98
C ASN A 160 -14.53 0.34 8.22
N ARG A 161 -15.36 1.36 8.06
CA ARG A 161 -16.63 1.23 7.36
C ARG A 161 -16.53 1.36 5.83
N ASP A 162 -15.50 2.04 5.31
CA ASP A 162 -15.31 2.23 3.88
C ASP A 162 -14.86 0.95 3.20
N TYR A 163 -15.40 0.72 2.00
CA TYR A 163 -14.90 -0.31 1.10
C TYR A 163 -13.56 0.12 0.49
N HIS A 164 -12.91 -0.80 -0.20
CA HIS A 164 -11.65 -0.53 -0.86
C HIS A 164 -11.84 -0.29 -2.36
N THR A 165 -10.92 0.47 -2.93
CA THR A 165 -10.58 0.37 -4.34
C THR A 165 -9.36 -0.54 -4.47
N MET A 166 -9.43 -1.49 -5.40
CA MET A 166 -8.33 -2.36 -5.80
C MET A 166 -7.52 -1.66 -6.88
N TYR A 167 -6.21 -1.60 -6.71
CA TYR A 167 -5.28 -1.08 -7.70
C TYR A 167 -4.33 -2.20 -8.11
N PHE A 168 -4.32 -2.52 -9.38
CA PHE A 168 -3.49 -3.56 -9.99
C PHE A 168 -2.25 -2.89 -10.57
N GLY A 169 -1.11 -3.08 -9.93
CA GLY A 169 0.17 -2.49 -10.31
C GLY A 169 1.04 -3.49 -11.05
N GLU A 170 1.33 -3.25 -12.34
CA GLU A 170 2.40 -3.94 -13.07
C GLU A 170 3.73 -3.60 -12.41
N ILE A 171 4.54 -4.64 -12.09
CA ILE A 171 5.83 -4.53 -11.39
C ILE A 171 6.96 -4.34 -12.41
#